data_80201fa2cbbddfd371d82235c16da68b
#
_entry.id   80201fa2cbbddfd371d82235c16da68b
#
_cell.length_a   1.000
_cell.length_b   1.000
_cell.length_c   1.000
_cell.angle_alpha   90.00
_cell.angle_beta   90.00
_cell.angle_gamma   90.00
#
_symmetry.space_group_name_H-M   'P 1'
#
loop_
_entity.id
_entity.type
_entity.pdbx_description
1 polymer ?
#
loop_
_entity_poly.entity_id
_entity_poly.type
_entity_poly.pdbx_seq_one_letter_code
_entity_poly.pdbx_strand_id
1 'polypeptide(L)'
;MVMDMGGQPMEIKVGRDNNISTSASASMPLVNAPLWESLKLSGMDVELAVEQARSSKIGMVKQVKQAFYAVLLAQKSLDVVSQVYENAQKNYEKTLQRFNVGKASEVERLRAQVTMMNAEPNVSSAENAVLLATWQLKAVMGIDLGTEVEVVGDLNDYTDQMLAPYVAEDDLSNNSALMQFDIQDRMLESTIRMQKKQYLPTLAASINYNYSAMGDKELSWFPSSTAAVSLSIPVFDGFQKRYTIKQSQISKSMLEMQREDTERTLRIGIRNYNDQMALCIKNYEAANATVEIAQKSYDISEKMYEVGKATMVELNDAQVSLMQAQLTQAQAVYNFMVAKASLDELIGKEE
;
A
#
# COMPACT_ATOMS: atom_id res chain seq x y z
N MET A 1 24.44 -61.52 -24.12
CA MET A 1 24.19 -62.61 -23.16
C MET A 1 24.81 -63.85 -23.71
N VAL A 2 25.74 -64.48 -23.01
CA VAL A 2 26.38 -65.72 -23.45
C VAL A 2 25.60 -66.87 -22.80
N MET A 3 25.00 -67.73 -23.59
CA MET A 3 24.37 -68.99 -23.10
C MET A 3 25.28 -70.14 -23.54
N ASP A 4 25.61 -71.01 -22.60
CA ASP A 4 26.30 -72.26 -22.88
C ASP A 4 25.26 -73.39 -23.17
N MET A 5 25.21 -73.79 -24.42
CA MET A 5 24.40 -74.95 -24.84
C MET A 5 25.32 -76.03 -25.42
N GLY A 6 25.83 -76.93 -24.56
CA GLY A 6 26.57 -78.14 -24.98
C GLY A 6 28.02 -77.86 -25.40
N GLY A 7 28.76 -76.96 -24.71
CA GLY A 7 30.21 -76.83 -24.85
C GLY A 7 30.69 -75.89 -25.93
N GLN A 8 29.82 -75.11 -26.55
CA GLN A 8 30.22 -73.92 -27.38
C GLN A 8 29.50 -72.70 -26.85
N PRO A 9 30.25 -71.61 -26.55
CA PRO A 9 29.64 -70.34 -26.14
C PRO A 9 28.95 -69.71 -27.35
N MET A 10 27.62 -69.63 -27.32
CA MET A 10 26.84 -68.94 -28.32
C MET A 10 26.53 -67.53 -27.81
N GLU A 11 27.10 -66.53 -28.43
CA GLU A 11 26.81 -65.13 -28.11
C GLU A 11 25.48 -64.75 -28.75
N ILE A 12 24.43 -64.67 -27.89
CA ILE A 12 23.14 -64.17 -28.34
C ILE A 12 23.13 -62.65 -28.11
N LYS A 13 23.18 -61.90 -29.19
CA LYS A 13 23.00 -60.45 -29.15
C LYS A 13 21.53 -60.14 -28.84
N VAL A 14 21.26 -59.70 -27.62
CA VAL A 14 19.92 -59.33 -27.18
C VAL A 14 19.78 -57.79 -27.36
N GLY A 15 18.94 -57.37 -28.30
CA GLY A 15 18.71 -55.96 -28.67
C GLY A 15 19.35 -55.54 -29.98
N ARG A 16 19.02 -54.39 -30.47
CA ARG A 16 19.55 -53.75 -31.66
C ARG A 16 20.42 -52.56 -31.25
N ASP A 17 21.45 -52.21 -32.08
CA ASP A 17 22.40 -51.14 -31.77
C ASP A 17 21.73 -49.77 -31.82
N ASN A 18 20.76 -49.58 -32.70
CA ASN A 18 20.04 -48.31 -32.86
C ASN A 18 18.54 -48.55 -32.59
N ASN A 19 17.99 -47.70 -31.68
CA ASN A 19 16.56 -47.66 -31.37
C ASN A 19 16.12 -46.18 -31.34
N ILE A 20 15.24 -45.81 -32.24
CA ILE A 20 14.64 -44.49 -32.33
C ILE A 20 13.15 -44.60 -32.15
N SER A 21 12.58 -43.82 -31.25
CA SER A 21 11.13 -43.85 -31.03
C SER A 21 10.57 -42.40 -30.92
N THR A 22 9.44 -42.20 -31.54
CA THR A 22 8.65 -40.98 -31.45
C THR A 22 7.25 -41.37 -30.98
N SER A 23 6.73 -40.73 -29.96
CA SER A 23 5.41 -41.02 -29.43
C SER A 23 4.55 -39.80 -29.33
N ALA A 24 3.28 -39.92 -29.65
CA ALA A 24 2.24 -38.93 -29.37
C ALA A 24 1.19 -39.58 -28.46
N SER A 25 0.86 -38.93 -27.35
CA SER A 25 -0.13 -39.45 -26.38
C SER A 25 -1.19 -38.40 -26.10
N ALA A 26 -2.43 -38.82 -26.00
CA ALA A 26 -3.54 -38.02 -25.51
C ALA A 26 -4.23 -38.78 -24.38
N SER A 27 -4.50 -38.10 -23.27
CA SER A 27 -5.27 -38.68 -22.14
C SER A 27 -6.38 -37.71 -21.72
N MET A 28 -7.52 -38.30 -21.38
CA MET A 28 -8.71 -37.57 -20.96
C MET A 28 -9.28 -38.23 -19.69
N PRO A 29 -9.36 -37.50 -18.56
CA PRO A 29 -10.08 -37.96 -17.40
C PRO A 29 -11.59 -37.96 -17.69
N LEU A 30 -12.23 -39.13 -17.71
CA LEU A 30 -13.69 -39.23 -17.96
C LEU A 30 -14.50 -39.01 -16.67
N VAL A 31 -14.02 -39.55 -15.55
CA VAL A 31 -14.59 -39.35 -14.22
C VAL A 31 -13.45 -39.07 -13.25
N ASN A 32 -13.39 -37.81 -12.77
CA ASN A 32 -12.39 -37.39 -11.81
C ASN A 32 -13.00 -36.31 -10.89
N ALA A 33 -13.60 -36.74 -9.79
CA ALA A 33 -14.26 -35.87 -8.84
C ALA A 33 -13.32 -34.84 -8.16
N PRO A 34 -12.05 -35.14 -7.82
CA PRO A 34 -11.07 -34.15 -7.41
C PRO A 34 -10.82 -33.02 -8.45
N LEU A 35 -10.78 -33.37 -9.74
CA LEU A 35 -10.55 -32.40 -10.81
C LEU A 35 -11.66 -31.36 -10.89
N TRP A 36 -12.91 -31.76 -10.73
CA TRP A 36 -14.04 -30.81 -10.73
C TRP A 36 -14.02 -29.86 -9.52
N GLU A 37 -13.50 -30.31 -8.38
CA GLU A 37 -13.32 -29.45 -7.22
C GLU A 37 -12.13 -28.51 -7.41
N SER A 38 -11.05 -28.95 -8.08
CA SER A 38 -9.90 -28.08 -8.40
C SER A 38 -10.27 -26.95 -9.36
N LEU A 39 -11.21 -27.16 -10.29
CA LEU A 39 -11.74 -26.11 -11.16
C LEU A 39 -12.45 -25.02 -10.34
N LYS A 40 -13.23 -25.41 -9.32
CA LYS A 40 -13.85 -24.43 -8.41
C LYS A 40 -12.81 -23.67 -7.60
N LEU A 41 -11.77 -24.38 -7.14
CA LEU A 41 -10.67 -23.74 -6.42
C LEU A 41 -9.96 -22.68 -7.28
N SER A 42 -9.68 -23.01 -8.55
CA SER A 42 -9.11 -22.03 -9.49
C SER A 42 -10.02 -20.82 -9.72
N GLY A 43 -11.34 -20.98 -9.69
CA GLY A 43 -12.29 -19.86 -9.71
C GLY A 43 -12.17 -18.97 -8.48
N MET A 44 -11.98 -19.57 -7.29
CA MET A 44 -11.78 -18.82 -6.04
C MET A 44 -10.40 -18.13 -6.00
N ASP A 45 -9.37 -18.70 -6.65
CA ASP A 45 -8.07 -18.04 -6.83
C ASP A 45 -8.21 -16.71 -7.60
N VAL A 46 -9.09 -16.70 -8.62
CA VAL A 46 -9.40 -15.46 -9.36
C VAL A 46 -10.12 -14.45 -8.44
N GLU A 47 -11.13 -14.91 -7.66
CA GLU A 47 -11.82 -14.02 -6.69
C GLU A 47 -10.82 -13.41 -5.71
N LEU A 48 -9.88 -14.22 -5.18
CA LEU A 48 -8.84 -13.76 -4.26
C LEU A 48 -7.93 -12.73 -4.92
N ALA A 49 -7.50 -12.97 -6.16
CA ALA A 49 -6.67 -12.02 -6.91
C ALA A 49 -7.38 -10.69 -7.17
N VAL A 50 -8.68 -10.71 -7.48
CA VAL A 50 -9.50 -9.50 -7.63
C VAL A 50 -9.57 -8.72 -6.32
N GLU A 51 -9.80 -9.40 -5.20
CA GLU A 51 -9.86 -8.75 -3.88
C GLU A 51 -8.49 -8.19 -3.45
N GLN A 52 -7.40 -8.87 -3.77
CA GLN A 52 -6.04 -8.35 -3.58
C GLN A 52 -5.77 -7.09 -4.42
N ALA A 53 -6.24 -7.07 -5.67
CA ALA A 53 -6.15 -5.89 -6.53
C ALA A 53 -6.96 -4.72 -5.96
N ARG A 54 -8.18 -4.99 -5.42
CA ARG A 54 -8.99 -3.99 -4.71
C ARG A 54 -8.26 -3.43 -3.48
N SER A 55 -7.68 -4.30 -2.66
CA SER A 55 -6.87 -3.89 -1.50
C SER A 55 -5.71 -2.98 -1.90
N SER A 56 -4.99 -3.35 -2.97
CA SER A 56 -3.88 -2.55 -3.49
C SER A 56 -4.36 -1.17 -3.98
N LYS A 57 -5.51 -1.11 -4.67
CA LYS A 57 -6.12 0.15 -5.12
C LYS A 57 -6.46 1.06 -3.95
N ILE A 58 -7.13 0.54 -2.91
CA ILE A 58 -7.48 1.31 -1.70
C ILE A 58 -6.22 1.83 -1.00
N GLY A 59 -5.20 0.98 -0.84
CA GLY A 59 -3.92 1.39 -0.26
C GLY A 59 -3.21 2.48 -1.08
N MET A 60 -3.29 2.41 -2.41
CA MET A 60 -2.73 3.43 -3.30
C MET A 60 -3.49 4.76 -3.17
N VAL A 61 -4.83 4.74 -3.12
CA VAL A 61 -5.66 5.93 -2.92
C VAL A 61 -5.28 6.64 -1.61
N LYS A 62 -5.11 5.88 -0.51
CA LYS A 62 -4.62 6.44 0.75
C LYS A 62 -3.26 7.13 0.59
N GLN A 63 -2.29 6.44 -0.05
CA GLN A 63 -0.94 6.99 -0.23
C GLN A 63 -0.95 8.28 -1.07
N VAL A 64 -1.75 8.32 -2.14
CA VAL A 64 -1.92 9.52 -2.97
C VAL A 64 -2.53 10.66 -2.16
N LYS A 65 -3.61 10.39 -1.39
CA LYS A 65 -4.24 11.40 -0.51
C LYS A 65 -3.24 11.96 0.50
N GLN A 66 -2.47 11.09 1.17
CA GLN A 66 -1.47 11.53 2.15
C GLN A 66 -0.36 12.37 1.51
N ALA A 67 0.16 11.96 0.36
CA ALA A 67 1.17 12.72 -0.38
C ALA A 67 0.61 14.07 -0.87
N PHE A 68 -0.64 14.11 -1.33
CA PHE A 68 -1.32 15.34 -1.73
C PHE A 68 -1.46 16.33 -0.57
N TYR A 69 -1.95 15.87 0.59
CA TYR A 69 -2.06 16.71 1.78
C TYR A 69 -0.70 17.19 2.30
N ALA A 70 0.36 16.39 2.13
CA ALA A 70 1.71 16.80 2.46
C ALA A 70 2.20 17.96 1.57
N VAL A 71 1.84 17.97 0.28
CA VAL A 71 2.13 19.13 -0.61
C VAL A 71 1.39 20.35 -0.14
N LEU A 72 0.09 20.26 0.18
CA LEU A 72 -0.70 21.39 0.67
C LEU A 72 -0.14 21.96 1.99
N LEU A 73 0.30 21.07 2.91
CA LEU A 73 0.97 21.51 4.14
C LEU A 73 2.29 22.25 3.86
N ALA A 74 3.10 21.74 2.92
CA ALA A 74 4.35 22.37 2.54
C ALA A 74 4.10 23.74 1.88
N GLN A 75 3.10 23.85 1.01
CA GLN A 75 2.68 25.12 0.40
C GLN A 75 2.23 26.12 1.47
N LYS A 76 1.39 25.69 2.41
CA LYS A 76 0.94 26.54 3.52
C LYS A 76 2.09 26.99 4.40
N SER A 77 3.05 26.11 4.66
CA SER A 77 4.26 26.46 5.40
C SER A 77 5.13 27.49 4.65
N LEU A 78 5.26 27.34 3.34
CA LEU A 78 5.95 28.31 2.49
C LEU A 78 5.27 29.69 2.55
N ASP A 79 3.93 29.77 2.45
CA ASP A 79 3.18 31.00 2.55
C ASP A 79 3.45 31.71 3.89
N VAL A 80 3.38 30.98 5.00
CA VAL A 80 3.61 31.52 6.34
C VAL A 80 5.05 32.04 6.49
N VAL A 81 6.05 31.29 6.03
CA VAL A 81 7.46 31.67 6.13
C VAL A 81 7.79 32.84 5.19
N SER A 82 7.21 32.87 4.01
CA SER A 82 7.34 33.97 3.06
C SER A 82 6.78 35.28 3.62
N GLN A 83 5.62 35.18 4.28
CA GLN A 83 5.01 36.35 4.96
C GLN A 83 5.93 36.90 6.08
N VAL A 84 6.59 36.00 6.83
CA VAL A 84 7.58 36.40 7.85
C VAL A 84 8.77 37.14 7.23
N TYR A 85 9.30 36.65 6.11
CA TYR A 85 10.40 37.25 5.39
C TYR A 85 10.00 38.62 4.85
N GLU A 86 8.84 38.76 4.18
CA GLU A 86 8.32 40.03 3.69
C GLU A 86 8.16 41.07 4.81
N ASN A 87 7.64 40.66 5.97
CA ASN A 87 7.49 41.52 7.12
C ASN A 87 8.86 41.97 7.67
N ALA A 88 9.82 41.05 7.74
CA ALA A 88 11.19 41.38 8.16
C ALA A 88 11.87 42.36 7.19
N GLN A 89 11.66 42.18 5.88
CA GLN A 89 12.17 43.10 4.85
C GLN A 89 11.55 44.48 5.00
N LYS A 90 10.22 44.59 5.11
CA LYS A 90 9.52 45.88 5.32
C LYS A 90 10.01 46.58 6.60
N ASN A 91 10.22 45.81 7.68
CA ASN A 91 10.73 46.36 8.94
C ASN A 91 12.17 46.85 8.84
N TYR A 92 13.03 46.15 8.10
CA TYR A 92 14.39 46.62 7.83
C TYR A 92 14.38 47.91 7.01
N GLU A 93 13.59 48.00 5.95
CA GLU A 93 13.47 49.20 5.12
C GLU A 93 12.97 50.44 5.92
N LYS A 94 11.92 50.25 6.73
CA LYS A 94 11.42 51.29 7.65
C LYS A 94 12.49 51.73 8.67
N THR A 95 13.22 50.78 9.25
CA THR A 95 14.27 51.07 10.23
C THR A 95 15.46 51.80 9.58
N LEU A 96 15.84 51.41 8.37
CA LEU A 96 16.89 52.07 7.59
C LEU A 96 16.52 53.53 7.29
N GLN A 97 15.26 53.82 6.89
CA GLN A 97 14.77 55.18 6.68
C GLN A 97 14.83 56.01 7.98
N ARG A 98 14.42 55.41 9.10
CA ARG A 98 14.50 56.08 10.42
C ARG A 98 15.94 56.34 10.85
N PHE A 99 16.86 55.44 10.59
CA PHE A 99 18.28 55.60 10.85
C PHE A 99 18.88 56.75 10.04
N ASN A 100 18.57 56.84 8.74
CA ASN A 100 19.08 57.88 7.84
C ASN A 100 18.64 59.28 8.26
N VAL A 101 17.51 59.41 8.94
CA VAL A 101 17.03 60.70 9.49
C VAL A 101 17.34 60.86 10.99
N GLY A 102 18.20 60.01 11.56
CA GLY A 102 18.65 60.11 12.95
C GLY A 102 17.62 59.70 14.00
N LYS A 103 16.53 58.98 13.61
CA LYS A 103 15.44 58.56 14.49
C LYS A 103 15.54 57.08 14.93
N ALA A 104 16.52 56.33 14.46
CA ALA A 104 16.83 54.96 14.91
C ALA A 104 18.32 54.85 15.16
N SER A 105 18.70 53.94 16.07
CA SER A 105 20.11 53.63 16.37
C SER A 105 20.71 52.69 15.34
N GLU A 106 22.04 52.66 15.25
CA GLU A 106 22.75 51.71 14.41
C GLU A 106 22.47 50.24 14.83
N VAL A 107 22.32 50.01 16.16
CA VAL A 107 21.99 48.70 16.72
C VAL A 107 20.62 48.22 16.23
N GLU A 108 19.61 49.09 16.18
CA GLU A 108 18.29 48.77 15.64
C GLU A 108 18.36 48.41 14.17
N ARG A 109 19.11 49.20 13.37
CA ARG A 109 19.31 48.93 11.95
C ARG A 109 19.97 47.56 11.72
N LEU A 110 21.06 47.27 12.44
CA LEU A 110 21.78 46.00 12.33
C LEU A 110 20.92 44.83 12.77
N ARG A 111 20.13 44.95 13.85
CA ARG A 111 19.19 43.92 14.29
C ARG A 111 18.12 43.62 13.23
N ALA A 112 17.51 44.67 12.66
CA ALA A 112 16.52 44.48 11.59
C ALA A 112 17.13 43.80 10.37
N GLN A 113 18.37 44.19 9.99
CA GLN A 113 19.09 43.52 8.91
C GLN A 113 19.36 42.03 9.18
N VAL A 114 19.83 41.69 10.37
CA VAL A 114 20.06 40.29 10.78
C VAL A 114 18.77 39.49 10.77
N THR A 115 17.66 40.05 11.26
CA THR A 115 16.35 39.38 11.23
C THR A 115 15.92 39.05 9.81
N MET A 116 16.04 40.00 8.88
CA MET A 116 15.73 39.78 7.46
C MET A 116 16.63 38.72 6.83
N MET A 117 17.97 38.81 7.05
CA MET A 117 18.93 37.87 6.50
C MET A 117 18.75 36.44 7.06
N ASN A 118 18.28 36.27 8.31
CA ASN A 118 17.99 34.99 8.90
C ASN A 118 16.67 34.38 8.41
N ALA A 119 15.73 35.19 7.92
CA ALA A 119 14.45 34.73 7.40
C ALA A 119 14.56 34.18 5.96
N GLU A 120 15.48 34.72 5.14
CA GLU A 120 15.65 34.34 3.73
C GLU A 120 15.98 32.84 3.53
N PRO A 121 16.93 32.20 4.28
CA PRO A 121 17.20 30.78 4.16
C PRO A 121 15.99 29.88 4.53
N ASN A 122 15.10 30.36 5.40
CA ASN A 122 13.90 29.63 5.78
C ASN A 122 12.91 29.55 4.60
N VAL A 123 12.79 30.62 3.80
CA VAL A 123 11.98 30.59 2.57
C VAL A 123 12.54 29.57 1.58
N SER A 124 13.85 29.61 1.30
CA SER A 124 14.49 28.64 0.40
C SER A 124 14.34 27.19 0.89
N SER A 125 14.37 26.97 2.21
CA SER A 125 14.14 25.66 2.80
C SER A 125 12.68 25.21 2.61
N ALA A 126 11.72 26.12 2.75
CA ALA A 126 10.30 25.82 2.53
C ALA A 126 9.98 25.57 1.05
N GLU A 127 10.60 26.31 0.11
CA GLU A 127 10.51 26.05 -1.33
C GLU A 127 11.01 24.65 -1.69
N ASN A 128 12.16 24.25 -1.14
CA ASN A 128 12.68 22.90 -1.30
C ASN A 128 11.75 21.84 -0.71
N ALA A 129 11.09 22.12 0.41
CA ALA A 129 10.12 21.21 1.02
C ALA A 129 8.89 20.99 0.10
N VAL A 130 8.37 22.05 -0.54
CA VAL A 130 7.30 21.94 -1.54
C VAL A 130 7.75 21.09 -2.74
N LEU A 131 8.95 21.35 -3.25
CA LEU A 131 9.52 20.58 -4.36
C LEU A 131 9.63 19.09 -4.02
N LEU A 132 10.17 18.75 -2.85
CA LEU A 132 10.32 17.36 -2.39
C LEU A 132 8.96 16.68 -2.18
N ALA A 133 7.99 17.36 -1.56
CA ALA A 133 6.64 16.84 -1.38
C ALA A 133 5.95 16.58 -2.73
N THR A 134 6.13 17.47 -3.71
CA THR A 134 5.61 17.31 -5.07
C THR A 134 6.27 16.11 -5.77
N TRP A 135 7.57 15.90 -5.62
CA TRP A 135 8.24 14.72 -6.16
C TRP A 135 7.74 13.43 -5.52
N GLN A 136 7.49 13.42 -4.21
CA GLN A 136 6.91 12.26 -3.53
C GLN A 136 5.50 11.96 -4.06
N LEU A 137 4.66 12.97 -4.27
CA LEU A 137 3.35 12.81 -4.89
C LEU A 137 3.46 12.21 -6.30
N LYS A 138 4.35 12.75 -7.15
CA LYS A 138 4.60 12.22 -8.50
C LYS A 138 5.05 10.75 -8.45
N ALA A 139 5.96 10.41 -7.54
CA ALA A 139 6.46 9.05 -7.37
C ALA A 139 5.34 8.07 -7.01
N VAL A 140 4.44 8.45 -6.08
CA VAL A 140 3.28 7.62 -5.69
C VAL A 140 2.28 7.48 -6.85
N MET A 141 2.08 8.54 -7.65
CA MET A 141 1.19 8.52 -8.82
C MET A 141 1.81 7.84 -10.05
N GLY A 142 3.10 7.47 -10.00
CA GLY A 142 3.81 6.89 -11.15
C GLY A 142 4.06 7.89 -12.29
N ILE A 143 4.08 9.19 -12.00
CA ILE A 143 4.35 10.26 -12.96
C ILE A 143 5.85 10.52 -13.02
N ASP A 144 6.38 10.74 -14.22
CA ASP A 144 7.78 11.10 -14.41
C ASP A 144 8.14 12.39 -13.67
N LEU A 145 9.29 12.40 -12.99
CA LEU A 145 9.74 13.56 -12.19
C LEU A 145 9.96 14.82 -13.04
N GLY A 146 10.27 14.69 -14.33
CA GLY A 146 10.44 15.78 -15.27
C GLY A 146 9.12 16.43 -15.74
N THR A 147 7.98 15.76 -15.52
CA THR A 147 6.66 16.33 -15.88
C THR A 147 6.31 17.45 -14.92
N GLU A 148 5.92 18.61 -15.44
CA GLU A 148 5.40 19.70 -14.60
C GLU A 148 4.01 19.32 -14.07
N VAL A 149 3.85 19.36 -12.75
CA VAL A 149 2.59 19.13 -12.05
C VAL A 149 2.37 20.28 -11.09
N GLU A 150 1.28 20.98 -11.28
CA GLU A 150 0.80 22.02 -10.35
C GLU A 150 -0.26 21.40 -9.45
N VAL A 151 -0.05 21.51 -8.14
CA VAL A 151 -1.01 21.07 -7.12
C VAL A 151 -1.82 22.29 -6.69
N VAL A 152 -3.10 22.28 -7.04
CA VAL A 152 -4.04 23.34 -6.72
C VAL A 152 -4.93 22.94 -5.55
N GLY A 153 -5.06 23.81 -4.55
CA GLY A 153 -5.90 23.64 -3.36
C GLY A 153 -5.32 24.36 -2.15
N ASP A 154 -6.13 24.58 -1.15
CA ASP A 154 -5.71 25.11 0.16
C ASP A 154 -6.09 24.09 1.24
N LEU A 155 -5.22 23.92 2.22
CA LEU A 155 -5.49 23.09 3.38
C LEU A 155 -6.72 23.56 4.18
N ASN A 156 -7.01 24.86 4.12
CA ASN A 156 -8.20 25.44 4.75
C ASN A 156 -9.52 24.95 4.13
N ASP A 157 -9.53 24.50 2.87
CA ASP A 157 -10.75 23.97 2.21
C ASP A 157 -11.28 22.71 2.91
N TYR A 158 -10.43 22.05 3.71
CA TYR A 158 -10.76 20.84 4.46
C TYR A 158 -11.24 21.11 5.89
N THR A 159 -11.22 22.36 6.36
CA THR A 159 -11.63 22.72 7.72
C THR A 159 -13.12 22.48 7.95
N ASP A 160 -13.98 22.78 6.98
CA ASP A 160 -15.42 22.54 7.08
C ASP A 160 -15.71 21.04 7.19
N GLN A 161 -14.95 20.21 6.46
CA GLN A 161 -15.06 18.76 6.55
C GLN A 161 -14.59 18.22 7.90
N MET A 162 -13.52 18.83 8.47
CA MET A 162 -13.00 18.50 9.79
C MET A 162 -13.97 18.85 10.92
N LEU A 163 -14.66 19.99 10.82
CA LEU A 163 -15.59 20.49 11.84
C LEU A 163 -17.01 19.96 11.67
N ALA A 164 -17.32 19.29 10.56
CA ALA A 164 -18.62 18.65 10.36
C ALA A 164 -18.89 17.59 11.45
N PRO A 165 -20.16 17.41 11.87
CA PRO A 165 -20.49 16.36 12.83
C PRO A 165 -20.01 14.99 12.32
N TYR A 166 -19.05 14.41 13.02
CA TYR A 166 -18.47 13.13 12.68
C TYR A 166 -19.13 12.01 13.49
N VAL A 167 -19.68 11.03 12.79
CA VAL A 167 -20.14 9.78 13.40
C VAL A 167 -19.00 8.76 13.27
N ALA A 168 -18.55 8.23 14.41
CA ALA A 168 -17.50 7.21 14.42
C ALA A 168 -17.97 5.98 13.61
N GLU A 169 -17.27 5.70 12.51
CA GLU A 169 -17.50 4.53 11.69
C GLU A 169 -16.74 3.35 12.30
N ASP A 170 -17.39 2.19 12.45
CA ASP A 170 -16.76 0.94 12.93
C ASP A 170 -17.15 -0.27 12.08
N ASP A 171 -17.75 -0.05 10.91
CA ASP A 171 -18.15 -1.11 9.98
C ASP A 171 -16.94 -1.66 9.22
N LEU A 172 -16.70 -2.95 9.43
CA LEU A 172 -15.65 -3.72 8.74
C LEU A 172 -16.17 -4.59 7.60
N SER A 173 -17.46 -4.48 7.24
CA SER A 173 -18.08 -5.34 6.22
C SER A 173 -17.38 -5.26 4.86
N ASN A 174 -16.81 -4.09 4.52
CA ASN A 174 -16.09 -3.85 3.28
C ASN A 174 -14.56 -3.96 3.42
N ASN A 175 -14.06 -4.36 4.60
CA ASN A 175 -12.62 -4.49 4.80
C ASN A 175 -12.03 -5.58 3.92
N SER A 176 -11.09 -5.21 3.05
CA SER A 176 -10.51 -6.13 2.07
C SER A 176 -9.74 -7.29 2.71
N ALA A 177 -9.07 -7.09 3.84
CA ALA A 177 -8.35 -8.17 4.51
C ALA A 177 -9.31 -9.24 5.04
N LEU A 178 -10.44 -8.85 5.63
CA LEU A 178 -11.46 -9.79 6.11
C LEU A 178 -12.14 -10.52 4.93
N MET A 179 -12.42 -9.83 3.83
CA MET A 179 -12.96 -10.46 2.62
C MET A 179 -11.99 -11.49 2.02
N GLN A 180 -10.69 -11.21 2.05
CA GLN A 180 -9.66 -12.17 1.63
C GLN A 180 -9.66 -13.41 2.54
N PHE A 181 -9.80 -13.24 3.87
CA PHE A 181 -9.93 -14.39 4.79
C PHE A 181 -11.18 -15.24 4.50
N ASP A 182 -12.31 -14.62 4.19
CA ASP A 182 -13.54 -15.33 3.85
C ASP A 182 -13.41 -16.12 2.54
N ILE A 183 -12.69 -15.59 1.54
CA ILE A 183 -12.37 -16.32 0.31
C ILE A 183 -11.43 -17.50 0.62
N GLN A 184 -10.35 -17.27 1.40
CA GLN A 184 -9.40 -18.33 1.78
C GLN A 184 -10.06 -19.45 2.60
N ASP A 185 -11.02 -19.13 3.45
CA ASP A 185 -11.79 -20.14 4.19
C ASP A 185 -12.60 -21.04 3.24
N ARG A 186 -13.30 -20.43 2.26
CA ARG A 186 -14.01 -21.18 1.20
C ARG A 186 -13.05 -22.04 0.36
N MET A 187 -11.84 -21.56 0.10
CA MET A 187 -10.79 -22.31 -0.61
C MET A 187 -10.33 -23.51 0.19
N LEU A 188 -10.10 -23.39 1.51
CA LEU A 188 -9.74 -24.48 2.39
C LEU A 188 -10.88 -25.52 2.50
N GLU A 189 -12.13 -25.08 2.56
CA GLU A 189 -13.27 -26.00 2.49
C GLU A 189 -13.33 -26.79 1.18
N SER A 190 -13.06 -26.11 0.05
CA SER A 190 -13.00 -26.76 -1.26
C SER A 190 -11.83 -27.76 -1.33
N THR A 191 -10.68 -27.39 -0.74
CA THR A 191 -9.53 -28.30 -0.62
C THR A 191 -9.87 -29.54 0.20
N ILE A 192 -10.54 -29.39 1.33
CA ILE A 192 -11.01 -30.51 2.16
C ILE A 192 -12.00 -31.39 1.37
N ARG A 193 -12.93 -30.77 0.61
CA ARG A 193 -13.85 -31.54 -0.25
C ARG A 193 -13.10 -32.28 -1.37
N MET A 194 -12.13 -31.65 -2.00
CA MET A 194 -11.27 -32.26 -3.02
C MET A 194 -10.52 -33.48 -2.46
N GLN A 195 -9.93 -33.36 -1.27
CA GLN A 195 -9.21 -34.43 -0.61
C GLN A 195 -10.17 -35.61 -0.23
N LYS A 196 -11.39 -35.31 0.24
CA LYS A 196 -12.43 -36.34 0.48
C LYS A 196 -12.82 -37.06 -0.81
N LYS A 197 -12.91 -36.34 -1.94
CA LYS A 197 -13.24 -36.92 -3.25
C LYS A 197 -12.13 -37.81 -3.81
N GLN A 198 -10.90 -37.76 -3.29
CA GLN A 198 -9.82 -38.69 -3.63
C GLN A 198 -10.07 -40.13 -3.19
N TYR A 199 -11.07 -40.38 -2.37
CA TYR A 199 -11.54 -41.75 -2.07
C TYR A 199 -12.44 -42.36 -3.16
N LEU A 200 -12.94 -41.53 -4.10
CA LEU A 200 -13.81 -41.98 -5.17
C LEU A 200 -12.98 -42.60 -6.32
N PRO A 201 -13.54 -43.58 -7.04
CA PRO A 201 -12.92 -44.13 -8.24
C PRO A 201 -12.68 -43.06 -9.31
N THR A 202 -11.57 -43.21 -10.03
CA THR A 202 -11.26 -42.36 -11.21
C THR A 202 -11.25 -43.19 -12.48
N LEU A 203 -11.81 -42.70 -13.57
CA LEU A 203 -11.84 -43.27 -14.88
C LEU A 203 -11.15 -42.37 -15.88
N ALA A 204 -10.19 -42.90 -16.63
CA ALA A 204 -9.49 -42.16 -17.67
C ALA A 204 -9.40 -42.97 -18.95
N ALA A 205 -9.49 -42.29 -20.10
CA ALA A 205 -9.21 -42.84 -21.42
C ALA A 205 -7.87 -42.29 -21.91
N SER A 206 -7.10 -43.13 -22.57
CA SER A 206 -5.82 -42.69 -23.19
C SER A 206 -5.64 -43.37 -24.57
N ILE A 207 -5.04 -42.60 -25.47
CA ILE A 207 -4.62 -43.07 -26.78
C ILE A 207 -3.13 -42.72 -26.89
N ASN A 208 -2.35 -43.74 -27.25
CA ASN A 208 -0.91 -43.56 -27.47
C ASN A 208 -0.57 -44.09 -28.86
N TYR A 209 0.08 -43.29 -29.67
CA TYR A 209 0.64 -43.65 -30.96
C TYR A 209 2.15 -43.58 -30.84
N ASN A 210 2.81 -44.71 -31.13
CA ASN A 210 4.27 -44.81 -31.08
C ASN A 210 4.78 -45.23 -32.46
N TYR A 211 5.77 -44.50 -32.99
CA TYR A 211 6.43 -44.80 -34.22
C TYR A 211 7.91 -45.09 -33.89
N SER A 212 8.32 -46.38 -34.00
CA SER A 212 9.63 -46.86 -33.57
C SER A 212 10.39 -47.41 -34.72
N ALA A 213 11.71 -47.25 -34.72
CA ALA A 213 12.63 -47.86 -35.63
C ALA A 213 13.73 -48.57 -34.84
N MET A 214 14.01 -49.80 -35.23
CA MET A 214 15.11 -50.59 -34.68
C MET A 214 15.94 -51.17 -35.78
N GLY A 215 17.27 -51.21 -35.62
CA GLY A 215 18.17 -51.81 -36.56
C GLY A 215 19.63 -51.70 -36.16
N ASP A 216 20.49 -52.55 -36.72
CA ASP A 216 21.94 -52.46 -36.53
C ASP A 216 22.59 -51.64 -37.63
N LYS A 217 22.25 -51.86 -38.94
CA LYS A 217 22.72 -51.08 -40.09
C LYS A 217 21.58 -50.41 -40.81
N GLU A 218 20.42 -51.05 -40.89
CA GLU A 218 19.19 -50.50 -41.48
C GLU A 218 18.13 -50.40 -40.40
N LEU A 219 17.42 -49.27 -40.38
CA LEU A 219 16.32 -48.99 -39.45
C LEU A 219 15.01 -49.49 -40.06
N SER A 220 14.43 -50.48 -39.42
CA SER A 220 13.05 -50.93 -39.70
C SER A 220 12.06 -50.17 -38.88
N TRP A 221 11.15 -49.42 -39.53
CA TRP A 221 10.12 -48.62 -38.90
C TRP A 221 8.84 -49.40 -38.74
N PHE A 222 8.24 -49.31 -37.57
CA PHE A 222 6.93 -49.88 -37.29
C PHE A 222 6.07 -48.97 -36.41
N PRO A 223 4.82 -48.72 -36.81
CA PRO A 223 3.86 -48.03 -36.01
C PRO A 223 3.22 -48.96 -34.97
N SER A 224 2.92 -48.40 -33.81
CA SER A 224 2.02 -49.06 -32.85
C SER A 224 1.06 -48.05 -32.27
N SER A 225 -0.20 -48.46 -32.09
CA SER A 225 -1.21 -47.62 -31.46
C SER A 225 -1.88 -48.45 -30.34
N THR A 226 -2.10 -47.77 -29.21
CA THR A 226 -2.75 -48.36 -28.04
C THR A 226 -3.84 -47.41 -27.57
N ALA A 227 -5.06 -47.93 -27.47
CA ALA A 227 -6.17 -47.24 -26.79
C ALA A 227 -6.48 -48.02 -25.50
N ALA A 228 -6.58 -47.30 -24.39
CA ALA A 228 -6.84 -47.89 -23.10
C ALA A 228 -7.85 -47.06 -22.30
N VAL A 229 -8.69 -47.76 -21.54
CA VAL A 229 -9.54 -47.19 -20.51
C VAL A 229 -9.08 -47.72 -19.16
N SER A 230 -8.72 -46.86 -18.25
CA SER A 230 -8.22 -47.25 -16.91
C SER A 230 -9.19 -46.80 -15.83
N LEU A 231 -9.56 -47.76 -14.96
CA LEU A 231 -10.33 -47.52 -13.73
C LEU A 231 -9.38 -47.70 -12.54
N SER A 232 -9.23 -46.63 -11.75
CA SER A 232 -8.41 -46.69 -10.53
C SER A 232 -9.31 -46.52 -9.30
N ILE A 233 -9.25 -47.46 -8.39
CA ILE A 233 -10.02 -47.46 -7.14
C ILE A 233 -9.02 -47.52 -5.97
N PRO A 234 -8.88 -46.45 -5.18
CA PRO A 234 -7.97 -46.43 -4.04
C PRO A 234 -8.61 -47.19 -2.86
N VAL A 235 -8.15 -48.42 -2.58
CA VAL A 235 -8.71 -49.29 -1.52
C VAL A 235 -8.04 -48.97 -0.17
N PHE A 236 -6.72 -48.81 -0.16
CA PHE A 236 -5.96 -48.52 1.05
C PHE A 236 -4.69 -47.72 0.71
N ASP A 237 -4.42 -46.68 1.50
CA ASP A 237 -3.30 -45.75 1.30
C ASP A 237 -2.46 -45.52 2.57
N GLY A 238 -2.54 -46.43 3.55
CA GLY A 238 -1.82 -46.28 4.82
C GLY A 238 -2.32 -45.10 5.67
N PHE A 239 -3.60 -44.72 5.56
CA PHE A 239 -4.23 -43.55 6.22
C PHE A 239 -3.72 -42.18 5.77
N GLN A 240 -2.92 -42.08 4.72
CA GLN A 240 -2.37 -40.85 4.22
C GLN A 240 -3.47 -39.80 3.96
N LYS A 241 -4.51 -40.13 3.20
CA LYS A 241 -5.63 -39.21 2.91
C LYS A 241 -6.34 -38.71 4.17
N ARG A 242 -6.53 -39.61 5.16
CA ARG A 242 -7.15 -39.25 6.45
C ARG A 242 -6.33 -38.14 7.17
N TYR A 243 -5.01 -38.31 7.25
CA TYR A 243 -4.16 -37.34 7.91
C TYR A 243 -4.01 -36.06 7.11
N THR A 244 -4.01 -36.11 5.78
CA THR A 244 -4.03 -34.92 4.92
C THR A 244 -5.31 -34.11 5.12
N ILE A 245 -6.48 -34.76 5.19
CA ILE A 245 -7.75 -34.06 5.51
C ILE A 245 -7.69 -33.45 6.90
N LYS A 246 -7.17 -34.17 7.91
CA LYS A 246 -7.04 -33.63 9.26
C LYS A 246 -6.08 -32.43 9.32
N GLN A 247 -4.98 -32.47 8.55
CA GLN A 247 -4.06 -31.35 8.41
C GLN A 247 -4.77 -30.12 7.83
N SER A 248 -5.56 -30.29 6.76
CA SER A 248 -6.32 -29.17 6.16
C SER A 248 -7.40 -28.62 7.09
N GLN A 249 -8.03 -29.48 7.92
CA GLN A 249 -8.97 -29.02 8.94
C GLN A 249 -8.28 -28.17 10.02
N ILE A 250 -7.07 -28.56 10.45
CA ILE A 250 -6.28 -27.77 11.40
C ILE A 250 -5.87 -26.43 10.76
N SER A 251 -5.46 -26.45 9.48
CA SER A 251 -5.13 -25.21 8.75
C SER A 251 -6.34 -24.28 8.66
N LYS A 252 -7.56 -24.81 8.46
CA LYS A 252 -8.78 -24.00 8.50
C LYS A 252 -8.99 -23.37 9.88
N SER A 253 -8.88 -24.13 10.97
CA SER A 253 -9.01 -23.58 12.32
C SER A 253 -7.93 -22.52 12.63
N MET A 254 -6.71 -22.69 12.11
CA MET A 254 -5.66 -21.65 12.22
C MET A 254 -6.05 -20.38 11.47
N LEU A 255 -6.61 -20.50 10.26
CA LEU A 255 -7.09 -19.35 9.49
C LEU A 255 -8.22 -18.60 10.20
N GLU A 256 -9.18 -19.33 10.79
CA GLU A 256 -10.28 -18.75 11.58
C GLU A 256 -9.75 -17.94 12.78
N MET A 257 -8.78 -18.48 13.52
CA MET A 257 -8.14 -17.76 14.64
C MET A 257 -7.37 -16.52 14.15
N GLN A 258 -6.69 -16.63 13.01
CA GLN A 258 -5.95 -15.50 12.42
C GLN A 258 -6.91 -14.40 11.94
N ARG A 259 -8.05 -14.78 11.37
CA ARG A 259 -9.12 -13.84 11.00
C ARG A 259 -9.65 -13.08 12.22
N GLU A 260 -9.95 -13.79 13.32
CA GLU A 260 -10.42 -13.16 14.57
C GLU A 260 -9.38 -12.21 15.16
N ASP A 261 -8.11 -12.58 15.16
CA ASP A 261 -7.05 -11.70 15.65
C ASP A 261 -6.86 -10.46 14.77
N THR A 262 -6.93 -10.64 13.46
CA THR A 262 -6.91 -9.53 12.48
C THR A 262 -8.11 -8.60 12.70
N GLU A 263 -9.32 -9.15 12.89
CA GLU A 263 -10.52 -8.33 13.15
C GLU A 263 -10.37 -7.50 14.43
N ARG A 264 -9.83 -8.09 15.53
CA ARG A 264 -9.54 -7.35 16.76
C ARG A 264 -8.54 -6.20 16.52
N THR A 265 -7.49 -6.48 15.76
CA THR A 265 -6.47 -5.48 15.40
C THR A 265 -7.06 -4.33 14.57
N LEU A 266 -7.92 -4.65 13.59
CA LEU A 266 -8.63 -3.66 12.77
C LEU A 266 -9.56 -2.80 13.62
N ARG A 267 -10.31 -3.38 14.54
CA ARG A 267 -11.19 -2.63 15.48
C ARG A 267 -10.39 -1.68 16.38
N ILE A 268 -9.20 -2.12 16.85
CA ILE A 268 -8.29 -1.23 17.59
C ILE A 268 -7.79 -0.10 16.68
N GLY A 269 -7.43 -0.39 15.43
CA GLY A 269 -7.01 0.60 14.45
C GLY A 269 -8.08 1.65 14.18
N ILE A 270 -9.33 1.23 13.93
CA ILE A 270 -10.49 2.12 13.75
C ILE A 270 -10.65 3.05 14.96
N ARG A 271 -10.63 2.49 16.17
CA ARG A 271 -10.78 3.28 17.39
C ARG A 271 -9.66 4.30 17.55
N ASN A 272 -8.41 3.88 17.27
CA ASN A 272 -7.27 4.76 17.32
C ASN A 272 -7.38 5.94 16.32
N TYR A 273 -7.80 5.68 15.07
CA TYR A 273 -7.98 6.77 14.09
C TYR A 273 -9.15 7.70 14.45
N ASN A 274 -10.25 7.16 14.98
CA ASN A 274 -11.34 7.97 15.49
C ASN A 274 -10.88 8.88 16.65
N ASP A 275 -10.11 8.35 17.59
CA ASP A 275 -9.55 9.11 18.71
C ASP A 275 -8.54 10.16 18.23
N GLN A 276 -7.69 9.82 17.25
CA GLN A 276 -6.76 10.77 16.62
C GLN A 276 -7.50 11.91 15.91
N MET A 277 -8.55 11.62 15.16
CA MET A 277 -9.37 12.64 14.50
C MET A 277 -10.01 13.58 15.53
N ALA A 278 -10.57 13.04 16.61
CA ALA A 278 -11.16 13.84 17.70
C ALA A 278 -10.10 14.73 18.40
N LEU A 279 -8.87 14.20 18.57
CA LEU A 279 -7.75 14.98 19.11
C LEU A 279 -7.32 16.09 18.15
N CYS A 280 -7.26 15.81 16.84
CA CYS A 280 -6.91 16.81 15.83
C CYS A 280 -7.91 17.96 15.79
N ILE A 281 -9.21 17.69 15.95
CA ILE A 281 -10.26 18.73 16.04
C ILE A 281 -10.00 19.64 17.23
N LYS A 282 -9.77 19.08 18.44
CA LYS A 282 -9.46 19.87 19.63
C LYS A 282 -8.18 20.71 19.48
N ASN A 283 -7.15 20.11 18.86
CA ASN A 283 -5.89 20.82 18.60
C ASN A 283 -6.09 21.97 17.61
N TYR A 284 -6.93 21.77 16.58
CA TYR A 284 -7.27 22.81 15.63
C TYR A 284 -8.03 23.98 16.31
N GLU A 285 -9.05 23.69 17.12
CA GLU A 285 -9.81 24.69 17.86
C GLU A 285 -8.90 25.53 18.77
N ALA A 286 -8.00 24.89 19.51
CA ALA A 286 -7.02 25.57 20.35
C ALA A 286 -6.02 26.39 19.54
N ALA A 287 -5.50 25.85 18.42
CA ALA A 287 -4.58 26.54 17.53
C ALA A 287 -5.27 27.74 16.87
N ASN A 288 -6.50 27.62 16.42
CA ASN A 288 -7.28 28.69 15.82
C ASN A 288 -7.46 29.89 16.78
N ALA A 289 -7.86 29.60 18.03
CA ALA A 289 -7.93 30.63 19.07
C ALA A 289 -6.57 31.27 19.35
N THR A 290 -5.48 30.49 19.31
CA THR A 290 -4.12 30.99 19.47
C THR A 290 -3.71 31.89 18.32
N VAL A 291 -4.04 31.52 17.05
CA VAL A 291 -3.78 32.35 15.87
C VAL A 291 -4.48 33.70 16.00
N GLU A 292 -5.76 33.74 16.41
CA GLU A 292 -6.48 35.00 16.57
C GLU A 292 -5.82 35.94 17.61
N ILE A 293 -5.38 35.37 18.74
CA ILE A 293 -4.71 36.14 19.81
C ILE A 293 -3.33 36.57 19.35
N ALA A 294 -2.54 35.70 18.73
CA ALA A 294 -1.21 36.01 18.23
C ALA A 294 -1.24 37.06 17.10
N GLN A 295 -2.24 37.03 16.21
CA GLN A 295 -2.44 38.02 15.19
C GLN A 295 -2.72 39.41 15.82
N LYS A 296 -3.62 39.51 16.78
CA LYS A 296 -3.90 40.74 17.50
C LYS A 296 -2.66 41.26 18.22
N SER A 297 -1.88 40.34 18.85
CA SER A 297 -0.63 40.73 19.52
C SER A 297 0.40 41.28 18.56
N TYR A 298 0.56 40.63 17.39
CA TYR A 298 1.45 41.09 16.32
C TYR A 298 1.03 42.50 15.82
N ASP A 299 -0.25 42.70 15.48
CA ASP A 299 -0.78 43.95 14.97
C ASP A 299 -0.57 45.12 15.99
N ILE A 300 -0.73 44.86 17.28
CA ILE A 300 -0.48 45.82 18.34
C ILE A 300 1.03 46.11 18.46
N SER A 301 1.88 45.06 18.47
CA SER A 301 3.33 45.22 18.55
C SER A 301 3.90 45.98 17.37
N GLU A 302 3.39 45.73 16.15
CA GLU A 302 3.78 46.47 14.94
C GLU A 302 3.46 47.95 15.06
N LYS A 303 2.23 48.34 15.42
CA LYS A 303 1.83 49.71 15.64
C LYS A 303 2.62 50.39 16.76
N MET A 304 2.87 49.68 17.86
CA MET A 304 3.68 50.21 18.95
C MET A 304 5.15 50.43 18.55
N TYR A 305 5.71 49.51 17.76
CA TYR A 305 7.05 49.65 17.20
C TYR A 305 7.14 50.86 16.24
N GLU A 306 6.15 51.09 15.38
CA GLU A 306 6.08 52.20 14.46
C GLU A 306 6.11 53.56 15.18
N VAL A 307 5.41 53.67 16.32
CA VAL A 307 5.40 54.91 17.13
C VAL A 307 6.53 54.99 18.18
N GLY A 308 7.45 53.99 18.17
CA GLY A 308 8.62 53.97 19.06
C GLY A 308 8.31 53.59 20.51
N LYS A 309 7.16 52.93 20.78
CA LYS A 309 6.73 52.49 22.11
C LYS A 309 6.99 51.00 22.38
N ALA A 310 7.36 50.23 21.36
CA ALA A 310 7.80 48.82 21.49
C ALA A 310 9.20 48.69 20.91
N THR A 311 9.90 47.65 21.35
CA THR A 311 11.24 47.27 20.86
C THR A 311 11.11 46.34 19.64
N MET A 312 12.15 46.27 18.82
CA MET A 312 12.25 45.29 17.73
C MET A 312 12.17 43.84 18.23
N VAL A 313 12.63 43.57 19.44
CA VAL A 313 12.57 42.25 20.06
C VAL A 313 11.11 41.83 20.32
N GLU A 314 10.32 42.72 20.91
CA GLU A 314 8.90 42.48 21.18
C GLU A 314 8.11 42.24 19.89
N LEU A 315 8.41 42.99 18.81
CA LEU A 315 7.80 42.76 17.51
C LEU A 315 8.18 41.41 16.91
N ASN A 316 9.47 41.00 16.98
CA ASN A 316 9.93 39.72 16.48
C ASN A 316 9.33 38.56 17.28
N ASP A 317 9.25 38.67 18.60
CA ASP A 317 8.64 37.63 19.47
C ASP A 317 7.16 37.43 19.14
N ALA A 318 6.43 38.50 18.90
CA ALA A 318 5.04 38.45 18.46
C ALA A 318 4.90 37.81 17.05
N GLN A 319 5.80 38.09 16.12
CA GLN A 319 5.82 37.50 14.79
C GLN A 319 6.13 36.01 14.83
N VAL A 320 7.12 35.59 15.59
CA VAL A 320 7.48 34.16 15.77
C VAL A 320 6.31 33.39 16.42
N SER A 321 5.64 34.00 17.40
CA SER A 321 4.47 33.40 18.06
C SER A 321 3.31 33.20 17.07
N LEU A 322 3.04 34.19 16.21
CA LEU A 322 2.03 34.10 15.17
C LEU A 322 2.38 32.99 14.15
N MET A 323 3.60 33.01 13.64
CA MET A 323 4.11 31.98 12.72
C MET A 323 3.91 30.56 13.30
N GLN A 324 4.33 30.34 14.56
CA GLN A 324 4.21 29.05 15.20
C GLN A 324 2.75 28.62 15.37
N ALA A 325 1.85 29.54 15.72
CA ALA A 325 0.43 29.26 15.84
C ALA A 325 -0.18 28.86 14.49
N GLN A 326 0.14 29.57 13.39
CA GLN A 326 -0.34 29.26 12.05
C GLN A 326 0.16 27.90 11.54
N LEU A 327 1.43 27.58 11.78
CA LEU A 327 1.98 26.26 11.42
C LEU A 327 1.34 25.13 12.22
N THR A 328 1.07 25.36 13.52
CA THR A 328 0.39 24.39 14.39
C THR A 328 -1.05 24.14 13.92
N GLN A 329 -1.76 25.20 13.51
CA GLN A 329 -3.10 25.11 12.95
C GLN A 329 -3.11 24.28 11.66
N ALA A 330 -2.22 24.59 10.72
CA ALA A 330 -2.09 23.85 9.46
C ALA A 330 -1.75 22.37 9.70
N GLN A 331 -0.84 22.09 10.65
CA GLN A 331 -0.46 20.72 11.01
C GLN A 331 -1.65 19.93 11.59
N ALA A 332 -2.54 20.58 12.35
CA ALA A 332 -3.72 19.91 12.90
C ALA A 332 -4.69 19.47 11.79
N VAL A 333 -4.93 20.30 10.78
CA VAL A 333 -5.75 19.96 9.62
C VAL A 333 -5.13 18.80 8.83
N TYR A 334 -3.84 18.90 8.54
CA TYR A 334 -3.11 17.83 7.84
C TYR A 334 -3.21 16.49 8.59
N ASN A 335 -2.95 16.48 9.90
CA ASN A 335 -3.01 15.25 10.71
C ASN A 335 -4.41 14.65 10.71
N PHE A 336 -5.47 15.47 10.75
CA PHE A 336 -6.84 15.03 10.63
C PHE A 336 -7.09 14.33 9.28
N MET A 337 -6.68 14.94 8.17
CA MET A 337 -6.88 14.38 6.83
C MET A 337 -6.10 13.07 6.62
N VAL A 338 -4.89 12.97 7.18
CA VAL A 338 -4.09 11.72 7.16
C VAL A 338 -4.77 10.62 7.98
N ALA A 339 -5.28 10.94 9.17
CA ALA A 339 -6.01 10.00 10.01
C ALA A 339 -7.30 9.52 9.32
N LYS A 340 -8.05 10.44 8.70
CA LYS A 340 -9.25 10.13 7.92
C LYS A 340 -8.94 9.21 6.74
N ALA A 341 -7.93 9.53 5.93
CA ALA A 341 -7.53 8.68 4.80
C ALA A 341 -7.11 7.26 5.25
N SER A 342 -6.50 7.15 6.45
CA SER A 342 -6.13 5.86 7.03
C SER A 342 -7.34 5.09 7.57
N LEU A 343 -8.33 5.79 8.11
CA LEU A 343 -9.60 5.18 8.51
C LEU A 343 -10.37 4.68 7.27
N ASP A 344 -10.47 5.49 6.21
CA ASP A 344 -11.15 5.13 4.97
C ASP A 344 -10.56 3.85 4.34
N GLU A 345 -9.23 3.68 4.38
CA GLU A 345 -8.56 2.44 3.98
C GLU A 345 -9.00 1.25 4.85
N LEU A 346 -9.02 1.42 6.19
CA LEU A 346 -9.38 0.34 7.12
C LEU A 346 -10.82 -0.15 6.93
N ILE A 347 -11.75 0.76 6.65
CA ILE A 347 -13.16 0.39 6.42
C ILE A 347 -13.44 0.00 4.96
N GLY A 348 -12.42 0.08 4.09
CA GLY A 348 -12.51 -0.38 2.70
C GLY A 348 -13.23 0.59 1.76
N LYS A 349 -13.18 1.90 2.01
CA LYS A 349 -13.66 2.93 1.08
C LYS A 349 -12.71 3.06 -0.12
N GLU A 350 -13.27 3.09 -1.32
CA GLU A 350 -12.52 3.17 -2.59
C GLU A 350 -12.34 4.61 -3.10
N GLU A 351 -12.98 5.60 -2.46
CA GLU A 351 -12.98 7.02 -2.86
C GLU A 351 -12.02 7.88 -2.02
#